data_636852a7fd58fba5654f14c15f32a1ee
#
_entry.id   636852a7fd58fba5654f14c15f32a1ee
#
_cell.length_a   1.000
_cell.length_b   1.000
_cell.length_c   1.000
_cell.angle_alpha   90.00
_cell.angle_beta   90.00
_cell.angle_gamma   90.00
#
_symmetry.space_group_name_H-M   'P 1'
#
loop_
_entity.id
_entity.type
_entity.pdbx_description
1 polymer ?
#
loop_
_entity_poly.entity_id
_entity_poly.type
_entity_poly.pdbx_seq_one_letter_code
_entity_poly.pdbx_strand_id
1 'polypeptide(L)'
;MKNCKHTLLLITFLLLSFWNGNAQALATNPKNEFRAVWIATVVNIDWPKMSTDNVAKQKADYIEILETYKKLNYNAVIVQIRSVGDAFYPTELAPWSRFLTGKEGQAPKPYFDTLAWMIAETHARGFEFHAWMNPYRATMDYNTSLLSPQHDFFKHPDWMIKYGGKYYYNPALPEVQNHLTAIVEEVVEKYDIDAIHFDDYFYPYRIKGELFDDTASYKKYGNGLSIEDWRRSNVNNFVRCVSLSIKNIKPWVQFGISPFGVWRNKSVDPRGSETEAGQTNYDDLFADPLAWMENKWIDYLVPQLYWSMDHPKASYSKLLRWWSENSTNTAIYIGNGTYKINTDSDKRWNNPNEIPNQIDITRSYKNIQGNAFFSAKSFLNRNQNVTKLLTENQYKYAALPTVVPGSIKKMAIVPTANNILIDPIASRFNVTYPLYSKVRYVMVYGAKFNSKIDINDPSQIIDKIAFKDDNNTVEVVIPSYKLDKNTTCAITFIDFYGNESEATLVNFTL
;
A
#
# COMPACT_ATOMS: atom_id res chain seq x y z
N MET A 1 -12.55 62.24 38.97
CA MET A 1 -12.41 60.79 39.26
C MET A 1 -13.58 60.00 38.71
N LYS A 2 -13.99 60.13 37.43
CA LYS A 2 -15.12 59.38 36.86
C LYS A 2 -14.79 58.64 35.53
N ASN A 3 -13.55 58.76 35.01
CA ASN A 3 -13.21 58.18 33.68
C ASN A 3 -12.28 56.95 33.69
N CYS A 4 -11.99 56.39 34.88
CA CYS A 4 -11.03 55.26 34.96
C CYS A 4 -11.69 53.86 35.07
N LYS A 5 -13.03 53.77 35.26
CA LYS A 5 -13.74 52.49 35.43
C LYS A 5 -14.23 51.88 34.11
N HIS A 6 -14.41 52.68 33.05
CA HIS A 6 -14.85 52.14 31.75
C HIS A 6 -13.75 51.57 30.87
N THR A 7 -12.51 52.02 31.04
CA THR A 7 -11.36 51.54 30.27
C THR A 7 -10.90 50.17 30.74
N LEU A 8 -11.10 49.82 32.02
CA LEU A 8 -10.74 48.51 32.55
C LEU A 8 -11.71 47.39 32.12
N LEU A 9 -13.00 47.73 31.90
CA LEU A 9 -13.99 46.76 31.43
C LEU A 9 -13.84 46.42 29.94
N LEU A 10 -13.37 47.36 29.12
CA LEU A 10 -13.12 47.09 27.69
C LEU A 10 -11.85 46.23 27.44
N ILE A 11 -10.83 46.34 28.29
CA ILE A 11 -9.62 45.53 28.20
C ILE A 11 -9.88 44.10 28.62
N THR A 12 -10.77 43.88 29.61
CA THR A 12 -11.16 42.51 30.04
C THR A 12 -12.01 41.79 28.99
N PHE A 13 -12.82 42.50 28.20
CA PHE A 13 -13.62 41.92 27.12
C PHE A 13 -12.76 41.62 25.88
N LEU A 14 -11.69 42.36 25.61
CA LEU A 14 -10.73 42.11 24.53
C LEU A 14 -9.76 40.92 24.82
N LEU A 15 -9.52 40.62 26.09
CA LEU A 15 -8.68 39.47 26.49
C LEU A 15 -9.47 38.16 26.53
N LEU A 16 -10.81 38.17 26.59
CA LEU A 16 -11.63 36.96 26.50
C LEU A 16 -11.93 36.51 25.07
N SER A 17 -11.69 37.36 24.06
CA SER A 17 -11.92 37.02 22.66
C SER A 17 -10.75 36.30 21.97
N PHE A 18 -9.60 36.11 22.64
CA PHE A 18 -8.45 35.39 22.10
C PHE A 18 -8.26 33.95 22.59
N TRP A 19 -9.20 33.44 23.38
CA TRP A 19 -9.23 32.03 23.79
C TRP A 19 -10.35 31.27 23.08
N ASN A 20 -10.51 31.50 21.77
CA ASN A 20 -11.03 30.48 20.90
C ASN A 20 -9.87 29.54 20.62
N GLY A 21 -9.64 28.63 21.55
CA GLY A 21 -8.84 27.46 21.26
C GLY A 21 -9.36 26.86 19.96
N ASN A 22 -8.53 26.73 18.94
CA ASN A 22 -8.78 25.86 17.82
C ASN A 22 -9.06 24.47 18.42
N ALA A 23 -10.30 24.19 18.73
CA ALA A 23 -10.77 22.82 18.78
C ALA A 23 -10.53 22.31 17.35
N GLN A 24 -9.40 21.66 17.17
CA GLN A 24 -9.08 20.97 15.94
C GLN A 24 -10.26 20.04 15.69
N ALA A 25 -11.09 20.38 14.72
CA ALA A 25 -12.23 19.54 14.36
C ALA A 25 -11.66 18.15 14.16
N LEU A 26 -12.14 17.19 14.95
CA LEU A 26 -11.72 15.79 14.82
C LEU A 26 -11.83 15.45 13.33
N ALA A 27 -10.72 15.04 12.72
CA ALA A 27 -10.67 14.79 11.30
C ALA A 27 -11.79 13.79 10.96
N THR A 28 -12.75 14.23 10.17
CA THR A 28 -13.88 13.39 9.77
C THR A 28 -13.34 12.16 9.04
N ASN A 29 -13.93 10.98 9.29
CA ASN A 29 -13.54 9.77 8.55
C ASN A 29 -13.77 10.03 7.04
N PRO A 30 -12.74 9.96 6.21
CA PRO A 30 -12.89 10.21 4.78
C PRO A 30 -13.54 9.03 4.08
N LYS A 31 -14.33 9.29 3.03
CA LYS A 31 -14.85 8.23 2.15
C LYS A 31 -13.73 7.53 1.37
N ASN A 32 -12.76 8.30 0.90
CA ASN A 32 -11.61 7.77 0.15
C ASN A 32 -10.34 7.95 0.99
N GLU A 33 -9.69 6.84 1.32
CA GLU A 33 -8.45 6.80 2.08
C GLU A 33 -7.76 5.46 1.85
N PHE A 34 -6.51 5.48 1.45
CA PHE A 34 -5.72 4.25 1.34
C PHE A 34 -5.37 3.71 2.73
N ARG A 35 -5.82 2.51 3.03
CA ARG A 35 -5.60 1.82 4.31
C ARG A 35 -5.02 0.45 4.04
N ALA A 36 -3.70 0.39 3.90
CA ALA A 36 -3.02 -0.83 3.48
C ALA A 36 -2.23 -1.47 4.62
N VAL A 37 -1.98 -2.75 4.48
CA VAL A 37 -1.04 -3.50 5.32
C VAL A 37 -0.06 -4.27 4.45
N TRP A 38 1.24 -4.25 4.80
CA TRP A 38 2.22 -5.12 4.20
C TRP A 38 2.13 -6.54 4.78
N ILE A 39 2.15 -7.52 3.88
CA ILE A 39 2.26 -8.95 4.20
C ILE A 39 3.62 -9.43 3.68
N ALA A 40 4.61 -9.48 4.56
CA ALA A 40 5.97 -9.87 4.22
C ALA A 40 6.12 -11.39 4.26
N THR A 41 6.64 -11.97 3.17
CA THR A 41 6.90 -13.40 3.05
C THR A 41 8.34 -13.77 3.36
N VAL A 42 9.27 -12.82 3.21
CA VAL A 42 10.68 -13.02 3.52
C VAL A 42 10.87 -13.53 4.95
N VAL A 43 11.63 -14.60 5.12
CA VAL A 43 11.86 -15.29 6.40
C VAL A 43 10.58 -15.53 7.22
N ASN A 44 9.45 -15.70 6.52
CA ASN A 44 8.16 -15.99 7.12
C ASN A 44 7.72 -14.94 8.18
N ILE A 45 7.97 -13.65 7.89
CA ILE A 45 7.63 -12.57 8.82
C ILE A 45 6.13 -12.55 9.14
N ASP A 46 5.29 -12.56 8.11
CA ASP A 46 3.83 -12.50 8.24
C ASP A 46 3.15 -13.76 7.66
N TRP A 47 3.51 -14.15 6.43
CA TRP A 47 2.90 -15.27 5.73
C TRP A 47 3.89 -15.96 4.76
N PRO A 48 3.81 -17.30 4.63
CA PRO A 48 3.16 -18.20 5.58
C PRO A 48 3.82 -18.11 6.95
N LYS A 49 3.10 -18.42 8.04
CA LYS A 49 3.64 -18.34 9.41
C LYS A 49 4.91 -19.18 9.62
N MET A 50 5.06 -20.22 8.80
CA MET A 50 6.26 -21.05 8.65
C MET A 50 6.25 -21.68 7.27
N SER A 51 7.42 -21.98 6.72
CA SER A 51 7.54 -22.81 5.53
C SER A 51 6.94 -24.18 5.78
N THR A 52 6.03 -24.62 4.92
CA THR A 52 5.32 -25.89 5.07
C THR A 52 4.74 -26.33 3.73
N ASP A 53 4.60 -27.63 3.54
CA ASP A 53 3.84 -28.23 2.42
C ASP A 53 2.33 -28.40 2.73
N ASN A 54 1.90 -28.02 3.94
CA ASN A 54 0.48 -28.02 4.30
C ASN A 54 -0.25 -26.82 3.68
N VAL A 55 -0.72 -26.98 2.46
CA VAL A 55 -1.45 -25.97 1.70
C VAL A 55 -2.71 -25.48 2.43
N ALA A 56 -3.46 -26.37 3.10
CA ALA A 56 -4.66 -25.98 3.85
C ALA A 56 -4.32 -24.99 4.97
N LYS A 57 -3.19 -25.21 5.66
CA LYS A 57 -2.71 -24.28 6.70
C LYS A 57 -2.26 -22.96 6.11
N GLN A 58 -1.51 -22.96 5.01
CA GLN A 58 -1.10 -21.73 4.32
C GLN A 58 -2.32 -20.87 3.95
N LYS A 59 -3.34 -21.51 3.36
CA LYS A 59 -4.60 -20.84 3.00
C LYS A 59 -5.34 -20.29 4.22
N ALA A 60 -5.47 -21.08 5.29
CA ALA A 60 -6.12 -20.62 6.53
C ALA A 60 -5.40 -19.43 7.16
N ASP A 61 -4.07 -19.45 7.21
CA ASP A 61 -3.25 -18.35 7.76
C ASP A 61 -3.42 -17.05 6.93
N TYR A 62 -3.52 -17.13 5.60
CA TYR A 62 -3.76 -15.97 4.74
C TYR A 62 -5.16 -15.39 4.93
N ILE A 63 -6.17 -16.26 4.98
CA ILE A 63 -7.56 -15.85 5.24
C ILE A 63 -7.68 -15.18 6.61
N GLU A 64 -7.01 -15.69 7.66
CA GLU A 64 -6.99 -15.07 9.00
C GLU A 64 -6.47 -13.63 8.95
N ILE A 65 -5.42 -13.37 8.16
CA ILE A 65 -4.90 -12.01 7.96
C ILE A 65 -5.98 -11.14 7.31
N LEU A 66 -6.56 -11.56 6.18
CA LEU A 66 -7.56 -10.79 5.47
C LEU A 66 -8.79 -10.48 6.33
N GLU A 67 -9.32 -11.50 7.05
CA GLU A 67 -10.48 -11.31 7.94
C GLU A 67 -10.19 -10.36 9.11
N THR A 68 -8.98 -10.43 9.66
CA THR A 68 -8.55 -9.50 10.72
C THR A 68 -8.55 -8.06 10.21
N TYR A 69 -7.91 -7.81 9.07
CA TYR A 69 -7.79 -6.47 8.52
C TYR A 69 -9.10 -5.94 7.90
N LYS A 70 -9.98 -6.83 7.41
CA LYS A 70 -11.35 -6.46 7.02
C LYS A 70 -12.15 -5.91 8.20
N LYS A 71 -12.07 -6.57 9.37
CA LYS A 71 -12.72 -6.09 10.60
C LYS A 71 -12.18 -4.73 11.09
N LEU A 72 -10.93 -4.41 10.73
CA LEU A 72 -10.30 -3.13 11.04
C LEU A 72 -10.54 -2.05 9.96
N ASN A 73 -11.41 -2.30 8.96
CA ASN A 73 -11.73 -1.41 7.86
C ASN A 73 -10.52 -0.99 7.00
N TYR A 74 -9.56 -1.92 6.81
CA TYR A 74 -8.53 -1.79 5.77
C TYR A 74 -9.11 -2.12 4.39
N ASN A 75 -8.47 -1.64 3.33
CA ASN A 75 -8.98 -1.77 1.96
C ASN A 75 -7.93 -2.19 0.91
N ALA A 76 -6.67 -2.38 1.33
CA ALA A 76 -5.60 -2.88 0.47
C ALA A 76 -4.62 -3.76 1.25
N VAL A 77 -4.01 -4.72 0.55
CA VAL A 77 -2.87 -5.50 1.04
C VAL A 77 -1.70 -5.37 0.07
N ILE A 78 -0.49 -5.20 0.61
CA ILE A 78 0.76 -5.15 -0.15
C ILE A 78 1.50 -6.45 0.15
N VAL A 79 1.39 -7.44 -0.75
CA VAL A 79 1.85 -8.81 -0.52
C VAL A 79 3.17 -9.07 -1.21
N GLN A 80 4.18 -9.48 -0.46
CA GLN A 80 5.49 -9.81 -1.01
C GLN A 80 5.44 -11.13 -1.78
N ILE A 81 5.43 -11.05 -3.12
CA ILE A 81 5.39 -12.21 -4.02
C ILE A 81 6.77 -12.60 -4.55
N ARG A 82 7.78 -11.73 -4.37
CA ARG A 82 9.18 -11.97 -4.72
C ARG A 82 10.07 -11.27 -3.69
N SER A 83 10.68 -12.06 -2.80
CA SER A 83 11.50 -11.53 -1.71
C SER A 83 12.99 -11.45 -2.04
N VAL A 84 13.45 -12.34 -2.93
CA VAL A 84 14.80 -12.47 -3.48
C VAL A 84 14.71 -12.91 -4.95
N GLY A 85 15.70 -13.64 -5.47
CA GLY A 85 15.66 -14.26 -6.78
C GLY A 85 14.69 -15.46 -6.91
N ASP A 86 13.58 -15.44 -6.19
CA ASP A 86 12.58 -16.50 -6.07
C ASP A 86 11.16 -15.99 -6.39
N ALA A 87 10.16 -16.86 -6.40
CA ALA A 87 8.77 -16.49 -6.62
C ALA A 87 7.80 -17.30 -5.74
N PHE A 88 6.66 -16.67 -5.37
CA PHE A 88 5.53 -17.31 -4.71
C PHE A 88 4.42 -17.70 -5.70
N TYR A 89 4.76 -17.84 -6.98
CA TYR A 89 3.85 -18.16 -8.07
C TYR A 89 4.56 -18.98 -9.15
N PRO A 90 3.82 -19.71 -10.00
CA PRO A 90 4.42 -20.48 -11.07
C PRO A 90 5.00 -19.56 -12.16
N THR A 91 6.30 -19.70 -12.41
CA THR A 91 7.04 -18.99 -13.43
C THR A 91 8.27 -19.78 -13.89
N GLU A 92 8.71 -19.55 -15.14
CA GLU A 92 9.98 -20.04 -15.67
C GLU A 92 11.14 -19.07 -15.38
N LEU A 93 10.85 -17.84 -14.92
CA LEU A 93 11.83 -16.79 -14.70
C LEU A 93 12.48 -16.83 -13.30
N ALA A 94 11.95 -17.63 -12.37
CA ALA A 94 12.50 -17.79 -11.03
C ALA A 94 12.05 -19.13 -10.41
N PRO A 95 12.85 -19.72 -9.50
CA PRO A 95 12.42 -20.90 -8.75
C PRO A 95 11.33 -20.52 -7.71
N TRP A 96 10.51 -21.51 -7.32
CA TRP A 96 9.62 -21.38 -6.16
C TRP A 96 10.39 -21.02 -4.90
N SER A 97 9.83 -20.11 -4.11
CA SER A 97 10.46 -19.66 -2.86
C SER A 97 10.54 -20.77 -1.81
N ARG A 98 11.70 -20.89 -1.18
CA ARG A 98 11.87 -21.78 -0.01
C ARG A 98 11.02 -21.35 1.18
N PHE A 99 10.64 -20.10 1.27
CA PHE A 99 9.79 -19.59 2.36
C PHE A 99 8.34 -20.10 2.24
N LEU A 100 7.94 -20.60 1.07
CA LEU A 100 6.62 -21.22 0.89
C LEU A 100 6.63 -22.68 1.39
N THR A 101 7.53 -23.50 0.87
CA THR A 101 7.49 -24.97 1.06
C THR A 101 8.64 -25.53 1.89
N GLY A 102 9.64 -24.71 2.24
CA GLY A 102 10.86 -25.13 2.95
C GLY A 102 12.04 -25.46 2.03
N LYS A 103 11.79 -25.65 0.72
CA LYS A 103 12.84 -25.96 -0.27
C LYS A 103 12.64 -25.10 -1.52
N GLU A 104 13.70 -24.40 -1.94
CA GLU A 104 13.66 -23.61 -3.17
C GLU A 104 13.49 -24.49 -4.41
N GLY A 105 12.69 -24.02 -5.36
CA GLY A 105 12.31 -24.77 -6.56
C GLY A 105 11.21 -25.81 -6.37
N GLN A 106 10.75 -26.03 -5.13
CA GLN A 106 9.66 -26.96 -4.86
C GLN A 106 8.31 -26.25 -4.87
N ALA A 107 7.43 -26.65 -5.81
CA ALA A 107 6.03 -26.21 -5.84
C ALA A 107 5.24 -26.74 -4.63
N PRO A 108 4.16 -26.05 -4.22
CA PRO A 108 3.25 -26.54 -3.17
C PRO A 108 2.58 -27.87 -3.57
N LYS A 109 2.24 -28.71 -2.56
CA LYS A 109 1.55 -30.00 -2.74
C LYS A 109 0.36 -30.09 -1.80
N PRO A 110 -0.90 -30.27 -2.29
CA PRO A 110 -1.26 -30.30 -3.71
C PRO A 110 -0.89 -29.01 -4.45
N TYR A 111 -0.59 -29.11 -5.74
CA TYR A 111 -0.26 -27.95 -6.56
C TYR A 111 -1.44 -26.99 -6.64
N PHE A 112 -1.15 -25.70 -6.49
CA PHE A 112 -2.07 -24.59 -6.80
C PHE A 112 -1.26 -23.35 -7.17
N ASP A 113 -1.84 -22.48 -7.98
CA ASP A 113 -1.29 -21.16 -8.22
C ASP A 113 -1.56 -20.29 -7.01
N THR A 114 -0.50 -20.08 -6.21
CA THR A 114 -0.58 -19.36 -4.94
C THR A 114 -1.00 -17.91 -5.14
N LEU A 115 -0.46 -17.25 -6.18
CA LEU A 115 -0.73 -15.84 -6.45
C LEU A 115 -2.17 -15.64 -6.95
N ALA A 116 -2.61 -16.43 -7.93
CA ALA A 116 -3.98 -16.37 -8.42
C ALA A 116 -5.00 -16.58 -7.28
N TRP A 117 -4.73 -17.55 -6.40
CA TRP A 117 -5.59 -17.82 -5.25
C TRP A 117 -5.59 -16.65 -4.25
N MET A 118 -4.43 -16.09 -3.91
CA MET A 118 -4.33 -14.94 -2.99
C MET A 118 -5.09 -13.72 -3.52
N ILE A 119 -4.97 -13.42 -4.81
CA ILE A 119 -5.68 -12.31 -5.45
C ILE A 119 -7.19 -12.52 -5.35
N ALA A 120 -7.68 -13.72 -5.71
CA ALA A 120 -9.11 -14.04 -5.67
C ALA A 120 -9.69 -13.89 -4.24
N GLU A 121 -9.01 -14.41 -3.22
CA GLU A 121 -9.43 -14.28 -1.81
C GLU A 121 -9.40 -12.83 -1.31
N THR A 122 -8.43 -12.05 -1.80
CA THR A 122 -8.28 -10.62 -1.46
C THR A 122 -9.42 -9.80 -2.06
N HIS A 123 -9.69 -9.96 -3.36
CA HIS A 123 -10.77 -9.26 -4.05
C HIS A 123 -12.15 -9.65 -3.51
N ALA A 124 -12.37 -10.95 -3.22
CA ALA A 124 -13.63 -11.43 -2.63
C ALA A 124 -13.99 -10.75 -1.30
N ARG A 125 -13.00 -10.17 -0.61
CA ARG A 125 -13.18 -9.39 0.63
C ARG A 125 -13.17 -7.89 0.43
N GLY A 126 -13.10 -7.43 -0.82
CA GLY A 126 -13.13 -6.01 -1.17
C GLY A 126 -11.78 -5.29 -0.99
N PHE A 127 -10.66 -5.99 -0.87
CA PHE A 127 -9.33 -5.38 -0.83
C PHE A 127 -8.73 -5.24 -2.22
N GLU A 128 -7.85 -4.24 -2.39
CA GLU A 128 -6.88 -4.22 -3.49
C GLU A 128 -5.69 -5.12 -3.17
N PHE A 129 -5.13 -5.77 -4.20
CA PHE A 129 -3.94 -6.60 -4.13
C PHE A 129 -2.75 -5.91 -4.81
N HIS A 130 -1.80 -5.41 -4.03
CA HIS A 130 -0.57 -4.82 -4.53
C HIS A 130 0.55 -5.86 -4.47
N ALA A 131 1.05 -6.27 -5.63
CA ALA A 131 2.10 -7.28 -5.76
C ALA A 131 3.48 -6.68 -5.45
N TRP A 132 4.00 -6.97 -4.24
CA TRP A 132 5.28 -6.46 -3.80
C TRP A 132 6.44 -7.36 -4.23
N MET A 133 7.42 -6.76 -4.89
CA MET A 133 8.65 -7.38 -5.33
C MET A 133 9.86 -6.61 -4.81
N ASN A 134 10.89 -7.34 -4.40
CA ASN A 134 12.22 -6.79 -4.18
C ASN A 134 13.05 -7.04 -5.47
N PRO A 135 13.36 -6.02 -6.28
CA PRO A 135 13.94 -6.27 -7.59
C PRO A 135 15.38 -6.80 -7.53
N TYR A 136 16.28 -6.21 -6.73
CA TYR A 136 17.71 -6.45 -6.86
C TYR A 136 18.32 -7.42 -5.85
N ARG A 137 17.60 -7.84 -4.82
CA ARG A 137 18.11 -8.84 -3.91
C ARG A 137 18.06 -10.24 -4.58
N ALA A 138 19.21 -10.86 -4.82
CA ALA A 138 19.27 -12.18 -5.44
C ALA A 138 19.18 -13.29 -4.38
N THR A 139 19.89 -13.18 -3.24
CA THR A 139 19.90 -14.21 -2.19
C THR A 139 19.67 -13.61 -0.80
N MET A 140 19.33 -14.47 0.17
CA MET A 140 19.20 -14.06 1.57
C MET A 140 20.53 -14.02 2.33
N ASP A 141 21.47 -14.87 1.91
CA ASP A 141 22.77 -15.07 2.53
C ASP A 141 23.77 -15.61 1.49
N TYR A 142 25.00 -15.93 1.92
CA TYR A 142 26.03 -16.52 1.08
C TYR A 142 25.92 -18.05 0.95
N ASN A 143 24.94 -18.69 1.61
CA ASN A 143 24.76 -20.13 1.51
C ASN A 143 24.02 -20.52 0.23
N THR A 144 24.76 -20.64 -0.85
CA THR A 144 24.21 -20.99 -2.17
C THR A 144 23.81 -22.46 -2.28
N SER A 145 24.15 -23.33 -1.31
CA SER A 145 23.74 -24.74 -1.32
C SER A 145 22.22 -24.93 -1.11
N LEU A 146 21.54 -23.90 -0.62
CA LEU A 146 20.09 -23.89 -0.43
C LEU A 146 19.32 -23.41 -1.66
N LEU A 147 20.02 -22.92 -2.68
CA LEU A 147 19.41 -22.41 -3.91
C LEU A 147 19.08 -23.57 -4.85
N SER A 148 17.99 -23.41 -5.59
CA SER A 148 17.64 -24.29 -6.70
C SER A 148 18.66 -24.19 -7.84
N PRO A 149 18.97 -25.28 -8.56
CA PRO A 149 19.79 -25.21 -9.80
C PRO A 149 19.22 -24.25 -10.86
N GLN A 150 17.91 -23.93 -10.79
CA GLN A 150 17.26 -22.97 -11.68
C GLN A 150 17.42 -21.52 -11.24
N HIS A 151 18.05 -21.23 -10.09
CA HIS A 151 18.28 -19.89 -9.62
C HIS A 151 19.29 -19.14 -10.50
N ASP A 152 19.07 -17.86 -10.75
CA ASP A 152 19.91 -17.01 -11.60
C ASP A 152 21.36 -16.92 -11.12
N PHE A 153 21.62 -17.14 -9.84
CA PHE A 153 22.98 -17.27 -9.31
C PHE A 153 23.81 -18.31 -10.07
N PHE A 154 23.20 -19.42 -10.50
CA PHE A 154 23.89 -20.47 -11.27
C PHE A 154 23.82 -20.26 -12.78
N LYS A 155 22.70 -19.69 -13.26
CA LYS A 155 22.50 -19.43 -14.70
C LYS A 155 23.31 -18.22 -15.18
N HIS A 156 23.43 -17.20 -14.34
CA HIS A 156 24.00 -15.90 -14.65
C HIS A 156 24.91 -15.40 -13.51
N PRO A 157 26.01 -16.07 -13.19
CA PRO A 157 26.91 -15.70 -12.10
C PRO A 157 27.55 -14.31 -12.32
N ASP A 158 27.69 -13.87 -13.55
CA ASP A 158 28.14 -12.55 -13.95
C ASP A 158 27.19 -11.40 -13.65
N TRP A 159 25.92 -11.69 -13.33
CA TRP A 159 24.97 -10.70 -12.87
C TRP A 159 25.10 -10.36 -11.39
N MET A 160 25.86 -11.15 -10.63
CA MET A 160 25.84 -11.13 -9.17
C MET A 160 26.95 -10.26 -8.59
N ILE A 161 26.58 -9.38 -7.68
CA ILE A 161 27.49 -8.61 -6.82
C ILE A 161 27.37 -9.11 -5.39
N LYS A 162 28.51 -9.43 -4.78
CA LYS A 162 28.61 -9.89 -3.39
C LYS A 162 28.71 -8.69 -2.46
N TYR A 163 27.75 -8.54 -1.52
CA TYR A 163 27.74 -7.42 -0.59
C TYR A 163 26.87 -7.72 0.65
N GLY A 164 27.32 -7.29 1.83
CA GLY A 164 26.54 -7.31 3.06
C GLY A 164 25.98 -8.70 3.45
N GLY A 165 26.78 -9.74 3.23
CA GLY A 165 26.35 -11.11 3.54
C GLY A 165 25.44 -11.77 2.50
N LYS A 166 25.18 -11.11 1.34
CA LYS A 166 24.23 -11.55 0.31
C LYS A 166 24.78 -11.36 -1.10
N TYR A 167 24.07 -11.93 -2.08
CA TYR A 167 24.27 -11.58 -3.48
C TYR A 167 23.11 -10.67 -3.95
N TYR A 168 23.46 -9.71 -4.76
CA TYR A 168 22.55 -8.77 -5.42
C TYR A 168 22.70 -8.87 -6.93
N TYR A 169 21.63 -8.70 -7.66
CA TYR A 169 21.70 -8.41 -9.08
C TYR A 169 22.38 -7.07 -9.29
N ASN A 170 23.25 -6.98 -10.29
CA ASN A 170 23.93 -5.74 -10.65
C ASN A 170 22.97 -4.77 -11.36
N PRO A 171 22.58 -3.66 -10.75
CA PRO A 171 21.58 -2.75 -11.33
C PRO A 171 22.02 -2.05 -12.62
N ALA A 172 23.32 -2.09 -12.91
CA ALA A 172 23.92 -1.44 -14.06
C ALA A 172 23.89 -2.27 -15.34
N LEU A 173 23.58 -3.56 -15.24
CA LEU A 173 23.58 -4.45 -16.42
C LEU A 173 22.24 -4.33 -17.16
N PRO A 174 22.23 -4.00 -18.46
CA PRO A 174 21.00 -3.98 -19.25
C PRO A 174 20.27 -5.32 -19.25
N GLU A 175 20.99 -6.42 -19.23
CA GLU A 175 20.46 -7.79 -19.19
C GLU A 175 19.68 -8.04 -17.89
N VAL A 176 20.19 -7.54 -16.76
CA VAL A 176 19.52 -7.61 -15.45
C VAL A 176 18.25 -6.74 -15.46
N GLN A 177 18.33 -5.51 -15.94
CA GLN A 177 17.15 -4.62 -16.02
C GLN A 177 16.05 -5.22 -16.91
N ASN A 178 16.43 -5.80 -18.06
CA ASN A 178 15.49 -6.48 -18.97
C ASN A 178 14.86 -7.70 -18.31
N HIS A 179 15.64 -8.55 -17.64
CA HIS A 179 15.16 -9.75 -16.96
C HIS A 179 14.16 -9.37 -15.83
N LEU A 180 14.51 -8.39 -15.00
CA LEU A 180 13.62 -7.93 -13.92
C LEU A 180 12.35 -7.24 -14.44
N THR A 181 12.45 -6.56 -15.59
CA THR A 181 11.28 -5.99 -16.27
C THR A 181 10.38 -7.10 -16.80
N ALA A 182 10.93 -8.15 -17.42
CA ALA A 182 10.15 -9.30 -17.90
C ALA A 182 9.42 -10.04 -16.78
N ILE A 183 10.00 -10.12 -15.57
CA ILE A 183 9.31 -10.67 -14.39
C ILE A 183 8.09 -9.84 -14.02
N VAL A 184 8.19 -8.50 -14.07
CA VAL A 184 7.05 -7.62 -13.82
C VAL A 184 5.99 -7.75 -14.91
N GLU A 185 6.41 -7.78 -16.18
CA GLU A 185 5.52 -7.97 -17.33
C GLU A 185 4.72 -9.26 -17.21
N GLU A 186 5.37 -10.38 -16.88
CA GLU A 186 4.72 -11.67 -16.67
C GLU A 186 3.61 -11.59 -15.61
N VAL A 187 3.87 -10.93 -14.47
CA VAL A 187 2.87 -10.81 -13.40
C VAL A 187 1.71 -9.90 -13.84
N VAL A 188 2.01 -8.79 -14.49
CA VAL A 188 0.96 -7.88 -14.99
C VAL A 188 0.09 -8.56 -16.06
N GLU A 189 0.69 -9.35 -16.97
CA GLU A 189 -0.05 -10.06 -18.01
C GLU A 189 -0.97 -11.14 -17.45
N LYS A 190 -0.41 -12.02 -16.58
CA LYS A 190 -1.07 -13.24 -16.13
C LYS A 190 -2.08 -13.04 -15.01
N TYR A 191 -1.91 -12.01 -14.17
CA TYR A 191 -2.67 -11.86 -12.94
C TYR A 191 -3.51 -10.58 -12.90
N ASP A 192 -4.64 -10.65 -12.19
CA ASP A 192 -5.54 -9.51 -11.97
C ASP A 192 -5.12 -8.71 -10.71
N ILE A 193 -3.89 -8.20 -10.72
CA ILE A 193 -3.38 -7.34 -9.66
C ILE A 193 -3.87 -5.90 -9.80
N ASP A 194 -3.93 -5.15 -8.69
CA ASP A 194 -4.26 -3.72 -8.68
C ASP A 194 -3.00 -2.86 -8.84
N ALA A 195 -1.86 -3.34 -8.33
CA ALA A 195 -0.58 -2.64 -8.44
C ALA A 195 0.63 -3.57 -8.42
N ILE A 196 1.73 -3.10 -9.04
CA ILE A 196 3.10 -3.52 -8.73
C ILE A 196 3.64 -2.58 -7.66
N HIS A 197 4.31 -3.13 -6.66
CA HIS A 197 4.92 -2.38 -5.57
C HIS A 197 6.38 -2.79 -5.37
N PHE A 198 7.29 -1.80 -5.35
CA PHE A 198 8.68 -2.01 -4.96
C PHE A 198 8.95 -1.41 -3.57
N ASP A 199 9.88 -2.01 -2.83
CA ASP A 199 10.40 -1.45 -1.59
C ASP A 199 11.58 -0.48 -1.84
N ASP A 200 12.42 -0.26 -0.83
CA ASP A 200 13.54 0.68 -0.87
C ASP A 200 14.89 0.05 -1.23
N TYR A 201 14.92 -1.26 -1.54
CA TYR A 201 16.17 -1.97 -1.84
C TYR A 201 16.54 -1.89 -3.34
N PHE A 202 16.91 -0.70 -3.80
CA PHE A 202 17.52 -0.53 -5.12
C PHE A 202 19.01 -0.90 -5.07
N TYR A 203 19.92 0.05 -4.76
CA TYR A 203 21.21 -0.32 -4.20
C TYR A 203 21.06 -0.67 -2.72
N PRO A 204 21.88 -1.59 -2.16
CA PRO A 204 21.73 -1.98 -0.77
C PRO A 204 22.11 -0.84 0.20
N TYR A 205 21.59 -0.92 1.42
CA TYR A 205 21.99 -0.03 2.51
C TYR A 205 23.51 -0.04 2.69
N ARG A 206 24.10 1.14 2.85
CA ARG A 206 25.54 1.30 2.98
C ARG A 206 26.06 0.65 4.27
N ILE A 207 27.07 -0.20 4.11
CA ILE A 207 27.81 -0.83 5.20
C ILE A 207 29.16 -0.20 5.29
N LYS A 208 29.53 0.33 6.47
CA LYS A 208 30.85 0.97 6.65
C LYS A 208 31.99 0.00 6.40
N GLY A 209 32.88 0.34 5.46
CA GLY A 209 34.03 -0.49 5.11
C GLY A 209 33.74 -1.56 4.06
N GLU A 210 32.51 -1.72 3.58
CA GLU A 210 32.21 -2.58 2.42
C GLU A 210 31.95 -1.76 1.16
N LEU A 211 32.44 -2.26 0.02
CA LEU A 211 32.19 -1.70 -1.30
C LEU A 211 31.18 -2.56 -2.05
N PHE A 212 30.12 -1.94 -2.56
CA PHE A 212 29.30 -2.56 -3.60
C PHE A 212 30.08 -2.44 -4.91
N ASP A 213 30.76 -3.52 -5.31
CA ASP A 213 31.74 -3.49 -6.39
C ASP A 213 31.09 -3.64 -7.77
N ASP A 214 30.58 -2.53 -8.28
CA ASP A 214 30.11 -2.36 -9.65
C ASP A 214 31.12 -1.61 -10.54
N THR A 215 32.39 -1.53 -10.11
CA THR A 215 33.48 -0.76 -10.76
C THR A 215 33.70 -1.14 -12.22
N ALA A 216 33.64 -2.43 -12.55
CA ALA A 216 33.77 -2.91 -13.92
C ALA A 216 32.64 -2.39 -14.83
N SER A 217 31.41 -2.41 -14.32
CA SER A 217 30.24 -1.88 -15.02
C SER A 217 30.32 -0.36 -15.16
N TYR A 218 30.78 0.34 -14.12
CA TYR A 218 31.00 1.79 -14.20
C TYR A 218 32.03 2.19 -15.25
N LYS A 219 33.16 1.46 -15.35
CA LYS A 219 34.16 1.70 -16.39
C LYS A 219 33.58 1.49 -17.80
N LYS A 220 32.65 0.55 -17.96
CA LYS A 220 32.03 0.25 -19.25
C LYS A 220 30.89 1.19 -19.61
N TYR A 221 30.05 1.58 -18.65
CA TYR A 221 28.77 2.24 -18.88
C TYR A 221 28.63 3.62 -18.21
N GLY A 222 29.66 4.13 -17.55
CA GLY A 222 29.60 5.36 -16.74
C GLY A 222 29.37 6.65 -17.53
N ASN A 223 29.69 6.66 -18.83
CA ASN A 223 29.41 7.77 -19.78
C ASN A 223 29.82 9.15 -19.27
N GLY A 224 30.89 9.25 -18.47
CA GLY A 224 31.40 10.52 -17.93
C GLY A 224 30.65 11.06 -16.71
N LEU A 225 29.64 10.36 -16.20
CA LEU A 225 28.97 10.72 -14.95
C LEU A 225 29.85 10.39 -13.74
N SER A 226 29.58 11.05 -12.59
CA SER A 226 30.08 10.55 -11.31
C SER A 226 29.50 9.16 -11.03
N ILE A 227 30.17 8.35 -10.20
CA ILE A 227 29.66 7.01 -9.88
C ILE A 227 28.28 7.07 -9.20
N GLU A 228 28.05 8.08 -8.38
CA GLU A 228 26.79 8.31 -7.68
C GLU A 228 25.66 8.67 -8.66
N ASP A 229 25.92 9.58 -9.61
CA ASP A 229 24.95 9.97 -10.63
C ASP A 229 24.67 8.83 -11.60
N TRP A 230 25.68 8.08 -11.95
CA TRP A 230 25.53 6.89 -12.79
C TRP A 230 24.68 5.81 -12.10
N ARG A 231 24.90 5.54 -10.82
CA ARG A 231 24.06 4.60 -10.05
C ARG A 231 22.61 5.06 -10.02
N ARG A 232 22.36 6.36 -9.76
CA ARG A 232 21.00 6.94 -9.82
C ARG A 232 20.40 6.81 -11.21
N SER A 233 21.18 7.02 -12.26
CA SER A 233 20.69 6.87 -13.63
C SER A 233 20.26 5.43 -13.95
N ASN A 234 20.97 4.42 -13.43
CA ASN A 234 20.60 3.02 -13.58
C ASN A 234 19.25 2.71 -12.92
N VAL A 235 19.04 3.19 -11.68
CA VAL A 235 17.77 3.01 -10.97
C VAL A 235 16.65 3.76 -11.68
N ASN A 236 16.87 5.01 -12.07
CA ASN A 236 15.89 5.82 -12.79
C ASN A 236 15.48 5.18 -14.12
N ASN A 237 16.44 4.64 -14.88
CA ASN A 237 16.15 3.94 -16.12
C ASN A 237 15.28 2.69 -15.89
N PHE A 238 15.61 1.89 -14.88
CA PHE A 238 14.84 0.70 -14.52
C PHE A 238 13.40 1.06 -14.12
N VAL A 239 13.21 2.04 -13.22
CA VAL A 239 11.89 2.52 -12.80
C VAL A 239 11.08 3.00 -13.99
N ARG A 240 11.69 3.76 -14.90
CA ARG A 240 11.05 4.24 -16.14
C ARG A 240 10.63 3.08 -17.05
N CYS A 241 11.51 2.10 -17.28
CA CYS A 241 11.20 0.94 -18.13
C CYS A 241 10.05 0.11 -17.57
N VAL A 242 10.08 -0.21 -16.27
CA VAL A 242 9.00 -0.92 -15.58
C VAL A 242 7.67 -0.16 -15.70
N SER A 243 7.69 1.16 -15.47
CA SER A 243 6.49 2.01 -15.61
C SER A 243 5.89 1.90 -17.01
N LEU A 244 6.70 2.04 -18.05
CA LEU A 244 6.25 1.96 -19.43
C LEU A 244 5.69 0.58 -19.75
N SER A 245 6.34 -0.49 -19.32
CA SER A 245 5.88 -1.87 -19.53
C SER A 245 4.52 -2.12 -18.89
N ILE A 246 4.34 -1.73 -17.62
CA ILE A 246 3.05 -1.87 -16.92
C ILE A 246 1.93 -1.14 -17.69
N LYS A 247 2.18 0.11 -18.05
CA LYS A 247 1.15 0.94 -18.71
C LYS A 247 0.80 0.45 -20.13
N ASN A 248 1.74 -0.15 -20.82
CA ASN A 248 1.50 -0.75 -22.15
C ASN A 248 0.64 -2.02 -22.06
N ILE A 249 0.79 -2.83 -20.99
CA ILE A 249 0.07 -4.11 -20.81
C ILE A 249 -1.32 -3.84 -20.21
N LYS A 250 -1.36 -3.24 -19.02
CA LYS A 250 -2.60 -2.91 -18.29
C LYS A 250 -2.51 -1.49 -17.72
N PRO A 251 -2.99 -0.47 -18.44
CA PRO A 251 -2.82 0.94 -18.03
C PRO A 251 -3.49 1.29 -16.70
N TRP A 252 -4.42 0.47 -16.20
CA TRP A 252 -5.06 0.64 -14.90
C TRP A 252 -4.25 0.05 -13.75
N VAL A 253 -3.30 -0.87 -13.99
CA VAL A 253 -2.42 -1.39 -12.94
C VAL A 253 -1.49 -0.27 -12.47
N GLN A 254 -1.52 0.01 -11.17
CA GLN A 254 -0.70 1.06 -10.58
C GLN A 254 0.75 0.58 -10.39
N PHE A 255 1.68 1.51 -10.44
CA PHE A 255 3.06 1.28 -10.05
C PHE A 255 3.41 2.16 -8.86
N GLY A 256 3.72 1.54 -7.73
CA GLY A 256 4.07 2.21 -6.49
C GLY A 256 5.42 1.79 -5.95
N ILE A 257 6.04 2.69 -5.18
CA ILE A 257 7.32 2.43 -4.51
C ILE A 257 7.24 2.92 -3.07
N SER A 258 7.77 2.12 -2.13
CA SER A 258 7.95 2.54 -0.73
C SER A 258 9.43 2.88 -0.46
N PRO A 259 9.88 4.09 -0.77
CA PRO A 259 11.27 4.51 -0.55
C PRO A 259 11.56 4.67 0.94
N PHE A 260 12.83 4.70 1.31
CA PHE A 260 13.27 5.12 2.64
C PHE A 260 12.66 6.48 3.02
N GLY A 261 12.35 6.70 4.29
CA GLY A 261 11.59 7.88 4.74
C GLY A 261 12.27 9.23 4.53
N VAL A 262 13.59 9.28 4.33
CA VAL A 262 14.36 10.50 4.15
C VAL A 262 14.97 10.54 2.76
N TRP A 263 14.59 11.55 1.96
CA TRP A 263 15.22 11.78 0.66
C TRP A 263 16.65 12.24 0.81
N ARG A 264 16.90 13.37 1.47
CA ARG A 264 18.20 13.92 1.88
C ARG A 264 18.05 14.73 3.16
N ASN A 265 19.11 14.85 3.95
CA ASN A 265 19.15 15.78 5.08
C ASN A 265 19.34 17.24 4.57
N LYS A 266 18.67 18.20 5.20
CA LYS A 266 18.80 19.63 4.86
C LYS A 266 20.22 20.18 5.00
N SER A 267 21.02 19.58 5.87
CA SER A 267 22.44 19.93 6.03
C SER A 267 23.30 19.56 4.80
N VAL A 268 22.84 18.64 3.96
CA VAL A 268 23.52 18.19 2.72
C VAL A 268 22.95 18.88 1.48
N ASP A 269 21.63 19.04 1.42
CA ASP A 269 20.93 19.73 0.33
C ASP A 269 19.84 20.64 0.93
N PRO A 270 19.80 21.95 0.59
CA PRO A 270 18.78 22.87 1.12
C PRO A 270 17.33 22.45 0.87
N ARG A 271 17.08 21.61 -0.17
CA ARG A 271 15.76 21.02 -0.46
C ARG A 271 15.43 19.84 0.44
N GLY A 272 16.41 19.31 1.19
CA GLY A 272 16.24 18.16 2.07
C GLY A 272 15.37 18.45 3.29
N SER A 273 14.99 17.39 4.00
CA SER A 273 14.21 17.48 5.23
C SER A 273 15.08 17.90 6.44
N GLU A 274 14.44 18.50 7.45
CA GLU A 274 15.09 18.87 8.73
C GLU A 274 15.33 17.61 9.59
N THR A 275 16.24 16.76 9.11
CA THR A 275 16.61 15.49 9.71
C THR A 275 18.11 15.31 9.82
N GLU A 276 18.53 14.35 10.65
CA GLU A 276 19.90 13.87 10.84
C GLU A 276 19.95 12.36 10.60
N ALA A 277 19.38 11.89 9.50
CA ALA A 277 19.36 10.48 9.14
C ALA A 277 20.75 9.99 8.75
N GLY A 278 21.12 8.80 9.21
CA GLY A 278 22.42 8.19 8.88
C GLY A 278 22.48 7.62 7.45
N GLN A 279 21.32 7.42 6.82
CA GLN A 279 21.17 7.00 5.43
C GLN A 279 20.02 7.77 4.77
N THR A 280 20.08 7.91 3.45
CA THR A 280 19.10 8.66 2.66
C THR A 280 18.86 7.94 1.32
N ASN A 281 17.73 8.25 0.67
CA ASN A 281 17.44 7.68 -0.65
C ASN A 281 18.50 8.10 -1.68
N TYR A 282 18.73 9.39 -1.77
CA TYR A 282 19.52 9.99 -2.86
C TYR A 282 21.00 9.65 -2.77
N ASP A 283 21.60 9.77 -1.56
CA ASP A 283 23.06 9.65 -1.39
C ASP A 283 23.50 8.21 -1.13
N ASP A 284 22.66 7.37 -0.53
CA ASP A 284 23.04 6.06 -0.05
C ASP A 284 22.41 4.92 -0.86
N LEU A 285 21.12 5.05 -1.20
CA LEU A 285 20.38 4.04 -1.97
C LEU A 285 20.36 4.35 -3.47
N PHE A 286 20.92 5.48 -3.88
CA PHE A 286 20.93 5.98 -5.26
C PHE A 286 19.54 5.97 -5.91
N ALA A 287 18.53 6.27 -5.10
CA ALA A 287 17.13 6.34 -5.47
C ALA A 287 16.65 7.81 -5.43
N ASP A 288 15.99 8.26 -6.48
CA ASP A 288 15.48 9.64 -6.57
C ASP A 288 13.96 9.69 -6.76
N PRO A 289 13.20 9.51 -5.66
CA PRO A 289 11.75 9.59 -5.71
C PRO A 289 11.20 10.90 -6.26
N LEU A 290 11.91 12.02 -6.09
CA LEU A 290 11.48 13.30 -6.65
C LEU A 290 11.49 13.27 -8.18
N ALA A 291 12.57 12.75 -8.78
CA ALA A 291 12.65 12.58 -10.23
C ALA A 291 11.56 11.62 -10.75
N TRP A 292 11.23 10.55 -10.02
CA TRP A 292 10.17 9.61 -10.43
C TRP A 292 8.80 10.26 -10.44
N MET A 293 8.48 11.10 -9.44
CA MET A 293 7.24 11.87 -9.38
C MET A 293 7.17 12.92 -10.49
N GLU A 294 8.25 13.71 -10.67
CA GLU A 294 8.32 14.77 -11.66
C GLU A 294 8.10 14.23 -13.09
N ASN A 295 8.71 13.07 -13.40
CA ASN A 295 8.58 12.42 -14.70
C ASN A 295 7.33 11.52 -14.82
N LYS A 296 6.50 11.40 -13.77
CA LYS A 296 5.28 10.57 -13.73
C LYS A 296 5.56 9.08 -14.06
N TRP A 297 6.69 8.56 -13.57
CA TRP A 297 7.03 7.14 -13.75
C TRP A 297 6.36 6.24 -12.71
N ILE A 298 5.77 6.82 -11.67
CA ILE A 298 5.07 6.11 -10.61
C ILE A 298 3.69 6.73 -10.38
N ASP A 299 2.73 5.90 -9.97
CA ASP A 299 1.38 6.35 -9.64
C ASP A 299 1.27 6.76 -8.16
N TYR A 300 2.02 6.09 -7.29
CA TYR A 300 2.03 6.44 -5.86
C TYR A 300 3.39 6.17 -5.20
N LEU A 301 3.63 6.87 -4.08
CA LEU A 301 4.73 6.62 -3.14
C LEU A 301 4.22 6.28 -1.75
N VAL A 302 4.97 5.42 -1.05
CA VAL A 302 4.73 5.10 0.36
C VAL A 302 6.02 5.29 1.17
N PRO A 303 6.48 6.55 1.39
CA PRO A 303 7.70 6.79 2.16
C PRO A 303 7.62 6.12 3.54
N GLN A 304 8.66 5.38 3.93
CA GLN A 304 8.70 4.59 5.17
C GLN A 304 9.07 5.47 6.37
N LEU A 305 8.08 6.15 6.96
CA LEU A 305 8.26 7.03 8.11
C LEU A 305 8.19 6.22 9.43
N TYR A 306 9.14 5.30 9.61
CA TYR A 306 9.15 4.38 10.75
C TYR A 306 9.77 5.00 12.02
N TRP A 307 9.41 6.25 12.32
CA TRP A 307 9.80 6.99 13.51
C TRP A 307 8.57 7.49 14.27
N SER A 308 8.75 7.79 15.56
CA SER A 308 7.70 8.45 16.33
C SER A 308 7.49 9.91 15.87
N MET A 309 6.33 10.48 16.21
CA MET A 309 5.97 11.84 15.79
C MET A 309 7.08 12.87 16.07
N ASP A 310 7.69 12.79 17.26
CA ASP A 310 8.71 13.73 17.73
C ASP A 310 10.10 13.08 17.87
N HIS A 311 10.42 12.09 17.04
CA HIS A 311 11.74 11.46 17.06
C HIS A 311 12.85 12.51 16.79
N PRO A 312 13.91 12.60 17.62
CA PRO A 312 14.85 13.74 17.61
C PRO A 312 15.60 13.89 16.28
N LYS A 313 15.98 12.80 15.62
CA LYS A 313 16.78 12.83 14.38
C LYS A 313 15.97 12.75 13.09
N ALA A 314 14.79 12.15 13.16
CA ALA A 314 13.93 11.92 12.00
C ALA A 314 12.46 11.91 12.45
N SER A 315 11.94 13.09 12.85
CA SER A 315 10.57 13.23 13.31
C SER A 315 9.59 12.87 12.20
N TYR A 316 8.63 11.99 12.52
CA TYR A 316 7.52 11.67 11.63
C TYR A 316 6.81 12.94 11.15
N SER A 317 6.48 13.86 12.06
CA SER A 317 5.75 15.09 11.73
C SER A 317 6.52 15.99 10.76
N LYS A 318 7.84 16.11 10.92
CA LYS A 318 8.70 16.88 10.00
C LYS A 318 8.79 16.22 8.63
N LEU A 319 8.95 14.90 8.59
CA LEU A 319 9.03 14.15 7.35
C LEU A 319 7.70 14.15 6.60
N LEU A 320 6.57 13.97 7.31
CA LEU A 320 5.24 14.06 6.72
C LEU A 320 5.03 15.40 6.02
N ARG A 321 5.36 16.51 6.70
CA ARG A 321 5.30 17.84 6.10
C ARG A 321 6.19 17.95 4.86
N TRP A 322 7.44 17.47 4.95
CA TRP A 322 8.39 17.54 3.83
C TRP A 322 7.87 16.75 2.61
N TRP A 323 7.36 15.54 2.80
CA TRP A 323 6.78 14.74 1.70
C TRP A 323 5.52 15.41 1.12
N SER A 324 4.69 16.02 1.96
CA SER A 324 3.54 16.80 1.48
C SER A 324 3.96 17.99 0.62
N GLU A 325 4.96 18.76 1.05
CA GLU A 325 5.44 19.96 0.34
C GLU A 325 6.16 19.62 -0.98
N ASN A 326 6.71 18.39 -1.11
CA ASN A 326 7.48 17.96 -2.28
C ASN A 326 6.74 16.96 -3.19
N SER A 327 5.47 16.67 -2.92
CA SER A 327 4.67 15.82 -3.79
C SER A 327 4.21 16.57 -5.05
N THR A 328 4.29 15.92 -6.21
CA THR A 328 3.88 16.48 -7.50
C THR A 328 2.94 15.52 -8.22
N ASN A 329 1.63 15.77 -8.22
CA ASN A 329 0.61 14.97 -8.97
C ASN A 329 0.72 13.43 -8.80
N THR A 330 1.41 12.96 -7.76
CA THR A 330 1.57 11.55 -7.41
C THR A 330 0.86 11.32 -6.10
N ALA A 331 0.12 10.22 -5.96
CA ALA A 331 -0.51 9.86 -4.69
C ALA A 331 0.58 9.58 -3.64
N ILE A 332 0.47 10.18 -2.46
CA ILE A 332 1.35 9.90 -1.34
C ILE A 332 0.54 9.21 -0.24
N TYR A 333 1.00 8.04 0.15
CA TYR A 333 0.55 7.31 1.33
C TYR A 333 1.72 7.24 2.30
N ILE A 334 1.49 7.19 3.59
CA ILE A 334 2.59 7.15 4.56
C ILE A 334 2.77 5.74 5.10
N GLY A 335 4.02 5.27 5.05
CA GLY A 335 4.43 4.01 5.68
C GLY A 335 4.61 4.17 7.18
N ASN A 336 3.87 3.39 7.98
CA ASN A 336 3.91 3.42 9.44
C ASN A 336 4.52 2.13 10.01
N GLY A 337 5.49 2.27 10.94
CA GLY A 337 6.21 1.15 11.54
C GLY A 337 5.49 0.53 12.74
N THR A 338 4.37 -0.14 12.54
CA THR A 338 3.58 -0.74 13.64
C THR A 338 4.28 -1.85 14.40
N TYR A 339 5.32 -2.47 13.82
CA TYR A 339 6.15 -3.45 14.50
C TYR A 339 6.91 -2.89 15.71
N LYS A 340 7.04 -1.55 15.79
CA LYS A 340 7.74 -0.84 16.87
C LYS A 340 6.89 -0.68 18.13
N ILE A 341 5.57 -0.82 18.04
CA ILE A 341 4.66 -0.66 19.18
C ILE A 341 5.11 -1.57 20.33
N ASN A 342 5.40 -0.97 21.49
CA ASN A 342 5.87 -1.62 22.72
C ASN A 342 7.21 -2.39 22.61
N THR A 343 7.95 -2.29 21.49
CA THR A 343 9.17 -3.07 21.26
C THR A 343 10.39 -2.21 20.93
N ASP A 344 10.20 -0.94 20.59
CA ASP A 344 11.28 -0.03 20.19
C ASP A 344 12.00 0.58 21.41
N SER A 345 13.26 0.99 21.21
CA SER A 345 14.03 1.75 22.21
C SER A 345 13.47 3.16 22.43
N ASP A 346 12.85 3.76 21.42
CA ASP A 346 12.10 5.01 21.56
C ASP A 346 10.77 4.76 22.28
N LYS A 347 10.71 5.16 23.56
CA LYS A 347 9.57 4.91 24.45
C LYS A 347 8.27 5.61 24.05
N ARG A 348 8.30 6.52 23.07
CA ARG A 348 7.07 7.11 22.47
C ARG A 348 6.19 6.05 21.83
N TRP A 349 6.78 4.95 21.32
CA TRP A 349 6.06 3.79 20.80
C TRP A 349 5.27 2.98 21.84
N ASN A 350 5.46 3.25 23.14
CA ASN A 350 4.63 2.67 24.20
C ASN A 350 3.30 3.43 24.40
N ASN A 351 3.13 4.59 23.76
CA ASN A 351 1.89 5.33 23.77
C ASN A 351 0.89 4.68 22.80
N PRO A 352 -0.27 4.17 23.25
CA PRO A 352 -1.26 3.57 22.36
C PRO A 352 -1.85 4.56 21.34
N ASN A 353 -1.74 5.86 21.59
CA ASN A 353 -2.19 6.90 20.68
C ASN A 353 -1.13 7.29 19.64
N GLU A 354 0.07 6.71 19.64
CA GLU A 354 1.10 7.08 18.66
C GLU A 354 0.62 6.85 17.22
N ILE A 355 0.10 5.67 16.89
CA ILE A 355 -0.46 5.37 15.56
C ILE A 355 -1.75 6.16 15.26
N PRO A 356 -2.75 6.23 16.17
CA PRO A 356 -3.89 7.14 16.00
C PRO A 356 -3.49 8.58 15.66
N ASN A 357 -2.56 9.17 16.41
CA ASN A 357 -2.08 10.53 16.18
C ASN A 357 -1.34 10.68 14.84
N GLN A 358 -0.57 9.66 14.42
CA GLN A 358 0.07 9.64 13.10
C GLN A 358 -0.97 9.67 11.96
N ILE A 359 -2.08 8.95 12.09
CA ILE A 359 -3.18 8.99 11.11
C ILE A 359 -3.87 10.36 11.12
N ASP A 360 -4.16 10.91 12.29
CA ASP A 360 -4.85 12.20 12.40
C ASP A 360 -4.04 13.35 11.80
N ILE A 361 -2.72 13.39 12.06
CA ILE A 361 -1.86 14.39 11.43
C ILE A 361 -1.72 14.14 9.92
N THR A 362 -1.70 12.90 9.45
CA THR A 362 -1.69 12.56 8.02
C THR A 362 -2.91 13.15 7.32
N ARG A 363 -4.10 13.03 7.89
CA ARG A 363 -5.36 13.58 7.36
C ARG A 363 -5.41 15.10 7.32
N SER A 364 -4.54 15.80 8.05
CA SER A 364 -4.47 17.26 7.98
C SER A 364 -3.81 17.80 6.69
N TYR A 365 -3.13 16.93 5.94
CA TYR A 365 -2.50 17.26 4.66
C TYR A 365 -3.33 16.72 3.49
N LYS A 366 -3.96 17.61 2.71
CA LYS A 366 -4.90 17.26 1.63
C LYS A 366 -4.32 16.38 0.53
N ASN A 367 -3.01 16.46 0.28
CA ASN A 367 -2.30 15.69 -0.73
C ASN A 367 -1.70 14.38 -0.22
N ILE A 368 -1.85 14.09 1.08
CA ILE A 368 -1.52 12.80 1.67
C ILE A 368 -2.82 12.00 1.80
N GLN A 369 -2.89 10.84 1.17
CA GLN A 369 -4.15 10.18 0.88
C GLN A 369 -4.34 8.86 1.65
N GLY A 370 -3.54 8.64 2.70
CA GLY A 370 -3.68 7.46 3.56
C GLY A 370 -2.38 6.89 4.09
N ASN A 371 -2.48 5.67 4.61
CA ASN A 371 -1.41 5.02 5.34
C ASN A 371 -1.26 3.54 4.92
N ALA A 372 -0.03 3.03 5.00
CA ALA A 372 0.29 1.61 4.93
C ALA A 372 1.09 1.20 6.18
N PHE A 373 0.81 0.01 6.73
CA PHE A 373 1.33 -0.40 8.03
C PHE A 373 2.24 -1.63 7.90
N PHE A 374 3.48 -1.50 8.35
CA PHE A 374 4.44 -2.60 8.37
C PHE A 374 4.51 -3.21 9.76
N SER A 375 4.04 -4.42 9.96
CA SER A 375 3.49 -5.38 9.03
C SER A 375 2.27 -6.11 9.64
N ALA A 376 1.67 -7.04 8.88
CA ALA A 376 0.41 -7.71 9.24
C ALA A 376 0.42 -8.35 10.63
N LYS A 377 1.50 -8.98 11.06
CA LYS A 377 1.59 -9.59 12.39
C LYS A 377 1.43 -8.61 13.56
N SER A 378 1.59 -7.30 13.30
CA SER A 378 1.52 -6.29 14.36
C SER A 378 0.13 -6.21 15.01
N PHE A 379 -0.93 -6.53 14.25
CA PHE A 379 -2.31 -6.51 14.73
C PHE A 379 -3.00 -7.88 14.75
N LEU A 380 -2.29 -8.93 14.35
CA LEU A 380 -2.78 -10.30 14.50
C LEU A 380 -2.64 -10.74 15.97
N ASN A 381 -3.76 -10.66 16.72
CA ASN A 381 -3.81 -11.00 18.14
C ASN A 381 -2.81 -10.23 19.03
N ARG A 382 -2.38 -9.04 18.58
CA ARG A 382 -1.43 -8.15 19.27
C ARG A 382 -1.96 -6.73 19.28
N ASN A 383 -1.43 -5.89 20.18
CA ASN A 383 -1.73 -4.45 20.24
C ASN A 383 -3.23 -4.13 20.18
N GLN A 384 -4.06 -4.96 20.86
CA GLN A 384 -5.52 -4.85 20.83
C GLN A 384 -6.04 -3.50 21.34
N ASN A 385 -5.32 -2.83 22.22
CA ASN A 385 -5.63 -1.47 22.66
C ASN A 385 -5.51 -0.46 21.51
N VAL A 386 -4.52 -0.60 20.64
CA VAL A 386 -4.36 0.26 19.44
C VAL A 386 -5.44 -0.03 18.41
N THR A 387 -5.68 -1.32 18.10
CA THR A 387 -6.73 -1.69 17.14
C THR A 387 -8.12 -1.25 17.59
N LYS A 388 -8.41 -1.31 18.90
CA LYS A 388 -9.64 -0.79 19.47
C LYS A 388 -9.78 0.72 19.22
N LEU A 389 -8.73 1.50 19.52
CA LEU A 389 -8.73 2.94 19.26
C LEU A 389 -9.00 3.25 17.78
N LEU A 390 -8.35 2.52 16.86
CA LEU A 390 -8.55 2.70 15.42
C LEU A 390 -10.00 2.43 14.99
N THR A 391 -10.58 1.31 15.44
CA THR A 391 -11.96 0.94 15.07
C THR A 391 -13.03 1.81 15.72
N GLU A 392 -12.74 2.39 16.87
CA GLU A 392 -13.67 3.32 17.53
C GLU A 392 -13.59 4.74 16.95
N ASN A 393 -12.46 5.12 16.33
CA ASN A 393 -12.17 6.49 15.88
C ASN A 393 -11.76 6.57 14.41
N GLN A 394 -10.44 6.45 14.10
CA GLN A 394 -9.88 6.75 12.78
C GLN A 394 -10.42 5.82 11.67
N TYR A 395 -10.62 4.55 11.98
CA TYR A 395 -11.10 3.53 11.03
C TYR A 395 -12.49 3.00 11.43
N LYS A 396 -13.30 3.85 12.05
CA LYS A 396 -14.67 3.51 12.49
C LYS A 396 -15.57 3.08 11.33
N TYR A 397 -15.41 3.71 10.17
CA TYR A 397 -16.18 3.44 8.97
C TYR A 397 -15.27 2.90 7.88
N ALA A 398 -15.82 2.09 6.99
CA ALA A 398 -15.14 1.65 5.79
C ALA A 398 -14.74 2.86 4.92
N ALA A 399 -13.70 2.69 4.12
CA ALA A 399 -13.28 3.67 3.12
C ALA A 399 -12.93 2.97 1.81
N LEU A 400 -13.11 3.68 0.71
CA LEU A 400 -12.62 3.26 -0.60
C LEU A 400 -11.14 3.62 -0.74
N PRO A 401 -10.34 2.86 -1.50
CA PRO A 401 -9.05 3.32 -1.96
C PRO A 401 -9.17 4.64 -2.71
N THR A 402 -8.07 5.34 -2.83
CA THR A 402 -8.04 6.62 -3.54
C THR A 402 -7.91 6.40 -5.04
N VAL A 403 -8.51 7.27 -5.82
CA VAL A 403 -8.37 7.25 -7.28
C VAL A 403 -6.98 7.77 -7.66
N VAL A 404 -6.32 7.09 -8.59
CA VAL A 404 -4.99 7.50 -9.09
C VAL A 404 -5.05 8.91 -9.68
N PRO A 405 -4.16 9.83 -9.29
CA PRO A 405 -4.12 11.16 -9.88
C PRO A 405 -4.02 11.12 -11.40
N GLY A 406 -4.88 11.87 -12.09
CA GLY A 406 -4.94 11.91 -13.55
C GLY A 406 -5.82 10.84 -14.19
N SER A 407 -6.31 9.84 -13.45
CA SER A 407 -7.26 8.84 -13.95
C SER A 407 -8.72 9.16 -13.65
N ILE A 408 -9.02 10.28 -13.00
CA ILE A 408 -10.38 10.67 -12.63
C ILE A 408 -11.22 10.87 -13.90
N LYS A 409 -12.20 10.00 -14.09
CA LYS A 409 -13.17 10.06 -15.19
C LYS A 409 -14.57 9.82 -14.65
N LYS A 410 -15.55 10.53 -15.19
CA LYS A 410 -16.94 10.21 -14.89
C LYS A 410 -17.30 8.89 -15.56
N MET A 411 -17.71 7.91 -14.76
CA MET A 411 -18.19 6.63 -15.29
C MET A 411 -19.59 6.84 -15.89
N ALA A 412 -19.74 6.46 -17.17
CA ALA A 412 -21.02 6.58 -17.87
C ALA A 412 -22.00 5.44 -17.56
N ILE A 413 -21.49 4.31 -17.02
CA ILE A 413 -22.26 3.11 -16.72
C ILE A 413 -22.77 3.22 -15.28
N VAL A 414 -24.09 3.01 -15.11
CA VAL A 414 -24.74 2.94 -13.78
C VAL A 414 -25.26 1.53 -13.51
N PRO A 415 -25.28 1.06 -12.25
CA PRO A 415 -25.81 -0.25 -11.92
C PRO A 415 -27.31 -0.34 -12.10
N THR A 416 -27.79 -1.54 -12.44
CA THR A 416 -29.21 -1.88 -12.44
C THR A 416 -29.45 -3.06 -11.51
N ALA A 417 -30.39 -2.92 -10.57
CA ALA A 417 -30.78 -3.97 -9.67
C ALA A 417 -32.00 -4.74 -10.24
N ASN A 418 -31.90 -6.06 -10.24
CA ASN A 418 -32.93 -6.96 -10.72
C ASN A 418 -33.22 -8.05 -9.68
N ASN A 419 -34.38 -8.74 -9.77
CA ASN A 419 -34.74 -9.87 -8.93
C ASN A 419 -34.63 -9.56 -7.43
N ILE A 420 -35.26 -8.46 -6.99
CA ILE A 420 -35.22 -8.02 -5.59
C ILE A 420 -36.06 -8.99 -4.76
N LEU A 421 -35.44 -9.66 -3.81
CA LEU A 421 -36.04 -10.56 -2.85
C LEU A 421 -35.76 -10.02 -1.44
N ILE A 422 -36.81 -9.98 -0.61
CA ILE A 422 -36.72 -9.52 0.77
C ILE A 422 -37.18 -10.67 1.66
N ASP A 423 -36.32 -11.13 2.54
CA ASP A 423 -36.64 -12.10 3.56
C ASP A 423 -36.25 -11.60 4.97
N PRO A 424 -36.74 -12.24 6.05
CA PRO A 424 -36.44 -11.79 7.41
C PRO A 424 -34.95 -11.85 7.78
N ILE A 425 -34.13 -12.58 7.04
CA ILE A 425 -32.70 -12.79 7.32
C ILE A 425 -31.84 -11.83 6.51
N ALA A 426 -32.19 -11.61 5.23
CA ALA A 426 -31.40 -10.76 4.33
C ALA A 426 -32.26 -10.25 3.17
N SER A 427 -31.91 -9.05 2.68
CA SER A 427 -32.36 -8.58 1.37
C SER A 427 -31.37 -9.00 0.29
N ARG A 428 -31.90 -9.49 -0.84
CA ARG A 428 -31.10 -10.02 -1.95
C ARG A 428 -31.53 -9.40 -3.26
N PHE A 429 -30.57 -9.11 -4.13
CA PHE A 429 -30.85 -8.68 -5.51
C PHE A 429 -29.63 -8.93 -6.39
N ASN A 430 -29.88 -9.03 -7.68
CA ASN A 430 -28.83 -9.20 -8.68
C ASN A 430 -28.48 -7.84 -9.28
N VAL A 431 -27.18 -7.59 -9.42
CA VAL A 431 -26.64 -6.43 -10.13
C VAL A 431 -25.90 -6.92 -11.37
N THR A 432 -26.29 -6.41 -12.52
CA THR A 432 -25.68 -6.77 -13.81
C THR A 432 -24.92 -5.59 -14.38
N TYR A 433 -23.75 -5.83 -14.95
CA TYR A 433 -22.96 -4.84 -15.69
C TYR A 433 -22.78 -5.27 -17.15
N PRO A 434 -22.59 -4.32 -18.11
CA PRO A 434 -22.33 -4.66 -19.49
C PRO A 434 -21.00 -5.42 -19.63
N LEU A 435 -20.99 -6.51 -20.38
CA LEU A 435 -19.77 -7.18 -20.80
C LEU A 435 -18.83 -6.16 -21.47
N TYR A 436 -17.54 -6.25 -21.22
CA TYR A 436 -16.50 -5.31 -21.66
C TYR A 436 -16.43 -3.97 -20.90
N SER A 437 -17.33 -3.70 -19.93
CA SER A 437 -17.10 -2.60 -19.01
C SER A 437 -15.98 -2.98 -18.04
N LYS A 438 -15.06 -2.06 -17.77
CA LYS A 438 -13.97 -2.28 -16.79
C LYS A 438 -14.47 -2.03 -15.37
N VAL A 439 -15.59 -2.63 -14.98
CA VAL A 439 -16.17 -2.57 -13.64
C VAL A 439 -15.58 -3.68 -12.81
N ARG A 440 -15.10 -3.35 -11.60
CA ARG A 440 -14.49 -4.29 -10.65
C ARG A 440 -15.38 -4.59 -9.47
N TYR A 441 -16.06 -3.58 -8.92
CA TYR A 441 -16.86 -3.71 -7.70
C TYR A 441 -18.24 -3.07 -7.82
N VAL A 442 -19.17 -3.63 -7.04
CA VAL A 442 -20.42 -2.96 -6.64
C VAL A 442 -20.23 -2.41 -5.23
N MET A 443 -20.51 -1.13 -5.04
CA MET A 443 -20.65 -0.52 -3.72
C MET A 443 -22.10 -0.52 -3.31
N VAL A 444 -22.36 -0.77 -2.03
CA VAL A 444 -23.69 -0.75 -1.44
C VAL A 444 -23.70 0.28 -0.30
N TYR A 445 -24.62 1.22 -0.38
CA TYR A 445 -24.85 2.25 0.62
C TYR A 445 -26.24 2.10 1.21
N GLY A 446 -26.40 2.36 2.51
CA GLY A 446 -27.67 2.37 3.18
C GLY A 446 -27.78 3.52 4.19
N ALA A 447 -28.91 4.19 4.20
CA ALA A 447 -29.23 5.21 5.19
C ALA A 447 -30.20 4.65 6.24
N LYS A 448 -30.18 5.24 7.43
CA LYS A 448 -31.21 4.99 8.45
C LYS A 448 -32.58 5.45 7.94
N PHE A 449 -33.64 4.83 8.45
CA PHE A 449 -35.02 5.18 8.11
C PHE A 449 -35.25 6.69 8.12
N ASN A 450 -35.90 7.23 7.09
CA ASN A 450 -36.12 8.66 6.82
C ASN A 450 -34.89 9.54 6.65
N SER A 451 -33.68 8.95 6.49
CA SER A 451 -32.45 9.70 6.17
C SER A 451 -32.20 9.67 4.66
N LYS A 452 -31.74 10.79 4.11
CA LYS A 452 -31.30 10.84 2.70
C LYS A 452 -30.01 10.03 2.54
N ILE A 453 -29.94 9.23 1.48
CA ILE A 453 -28.69 8.56 1.10
C ILE A 453 -27.70 9.62 0.58
N ASP A 454 -26.53 9.63 1.17
CA ASP A 454 -25.37 10.38 0.71
C ASP A 454 -24.20 9.39 0.48
N ILE A 455 -23.90 9.11 -0.77
CA ILE A 455 -22.79 8.22 -1.11
C ILE A 455 -21.42 8.77 -0.70
N ASN A 456 -21.33 10.04 -0.31
CA ASN A 456 -20.09 10.64 0.21
C ASN A 456 -19.93 10.46 1.74
N ASP A 457 -20.95 10.01 2.42
CA ASP A 457 -20.89 9.69 3.85
C ASP A 457 -20.36 8.27 4.06
N PRO A 458 -19.12 8.08 4.58
CA PRO A 458 -18.55 6.76 4.79
C PRO A 458 -19.33 5.90 5.80
N SER A 459 -20.12 6.54 6.69
CA SER A 459 -20.97 5.82 7.65
C SER A 459 -22.10 5.04 6.98
N GLN A 460 -22.41 5.36 5.73
CA GLN A 460 -23.45 4.72 4.95
C GLN A 460 -22.93 3.58 4.06
N ILE A 461 -21.60 3.34 4.01
CA ILE A 461 -21.04 2.19 3.28
C ILE A 461 -21.43 0.90 4.01
N ILE A 462 -22.20 0.04 3.34
CA ILE A 462 -22.62 -1.27 3.86
C ILE A 462 -21.64 -2.36 3.41
N ASP A 463 -21.31 -2.40 2.11
CA ASP A 463 -20.43 -3.43 1.55
C ASP A 463 -19.79 -2.99 0.24
N LYS A 464 -18.70 -3.70 -0.13
CA LYS A 464 -17.97 -3.62 -1.40
C LYS A 464 -17.81 -5.03 -1.93
N ILE A 465 -18.46 -5.34 -3.05
CA ILE A 465 -18.59 -6.69 -3.59
C ILE A 465 -17.90 -6.78 -4.94
N ALA A 466 -16.94 -7.69 -5.07
CA ALA A 466 -16.23 -7.92 -6.33
C ALA A 466 -17.08 -8.69 -7.33
N PHE A 467 -17.00 -8.34 -8.61
CA PHE A 467 -17.44 -9.21 -9.69
C PHE A 467 -16.45 -10.36 -9.86
N LYS A 468 -16.97 -11.54 -10.20
CA LYS A 468 -16.15 -12.71 -10.58
C LYS A 468 -15.94 -12.70 -12.09
N ASP A 469 -14.77 -13.07 -12.54
CA ASP A 469 -14.28 -12.90 -13.91
C ASP A 469 -15.19 -13.43 -15.03
N ASP A 470 -15.97 -14.49 -14.76
CA ASP A 470 -16.79 -15.18 -15.78
C ASP A 470 -18.27 -14.79 -15.71
N ASN A 471 -18.65 -13.87 -14.85
CA ASN A 471 -20.06 -13.55 -14.65
C ASN A 471 -20.28 -12.03 -14.60
N ASN A 472 -21.08 -11.53 -15.54
CA ASN A 472 -21.49 -10.13 -15.57
C ASN A 472 -22.59 -9.77 -14.57
N THR A 473 -22.95 -10.72 -13.70
CA THR A 473 -23.98 -10.56 -12.66
C THR A 473 -23.43 -10.96 -11.32
N VAL A 474 -23.68 -10.16 -10.30
CA VAL A 474 -23.35 -10.46 -8.90
C VAL A 474 -24.61 -10.42 -8.06
N GLU A 475 -24.78 -11.40 -7.17
CA GLU A 475 -25.79 -11.35 -6.13
C GLU A 475 -25.30 -10.47 -4.96
N VAL A 476 -26.06 -9.43 -4.66
CA VAL A 476 -25.87 -8.59 -3.47
C VAL A 476 -26.75 -9.15 -2.36
N VAL A 477 -26.13 -9.48 -1.23
CA VAL A 477 -26.80 -9.99 -0.03
C VAL A 477 -26.55 -9.04 1.11
N ILE A 478 -27.62 -8.37 1.59
CA ILE A 478 -27.53 -7.41 2.71
C ILE A 478 -28.22 -8.04 3.92
N PRO A 479 -27.47 -8.40 4.97
CA PRO A 479 -28.07 -8.92 6.20
C PRO A 479 -29.05 -7.96 6.83
N SER A 480 -30.18 -8.44 7.34
CA SER A 480 -31.26 -7.63 7.89
C SER A 480 -30.83 -6.73 9.05
N TYR A 481 -29.78 -7.08 9.80
CA TYR A 481 -29.25 -6.24 10.87
C TYR A 481 -28.49 -4.99 10.38
N LYS A 482 -28.15 -4.95 9.08
CA LYS A 482 -27.50 -3.76 8.45
C LYS A 482 -28.51 -2.78 7.86
N LEU A 483 -29.75 -3.17 7.69
CA LEU A 483 -30.83 -2.38 7.13
C LEU A 483 -32.01 -2.34 8.07
N ASP A 484 -32.54 -1.16 8.36
CA ASP A 484 -33.84 -1.03 9.01
C ASP A 484 -34.96 -1.46 8.03
N LYS A 485 -36.07 -1.96 8.57
CA LYS A 485 -37.27 -2.26 7.76
C LYS A 485 -37.71 -1.02 6.97
N ASN A 486 -38.00 -1.19 5.70
CA ASN A 486 -38.33 -0.12 4.74
C ASN A 486 -37.16 0.82 4.37
N THR A 487 -35.95 0.31 4.35
CA THR A 487 -34.75 1.11 4.00
C THR A 487 -34.57 1.14 2.47
N THR A 488 -34.17 2.31 1.97
CA THR A 488 -33.64 2.47 0.63
C THR A 488 -32.13 2.25 0.65
N CYS A 489 -31.61 1.48 -0.30
CA CYS A 489 -30.18 1.39 -0.57
C CYS A 489 -29.82 2.21 -1.82
N ALA A 490 -28.56 2.62 -1.91
CA ALA A 490 -27.98 3.03 -3.17
C ALA A 490 -26.87 2.06 -3.58
N ILE A 491 -26.73 1.83 -4.86
CA ILE A 491 -25.65 1.04 -5.43
C ILE A 491 -24.89 1.86 -6.46
N THR A 492 -23.55 1.71 -6.48
CA THR A 492 -22.69 2.31 -7.50
C THR A 492 -21.74 1.24 -8.05
N PHE A 493 -21.12 1.51 -9.18
CA PHE A 493 -20.00 0.74 -9.70
C PHE A 493 -18.68 1.41 -9.38
N ILE A 494 -17.65 0.61 -9.14
CA ILE A 494 -16.24 1.04 -9.13
C ILE A 494 -15.54 0.38 -10.32
N ASP A 495 -14.87 1.16 -11.16
CA ASP A 495 -14.07 0.64 -12.27
C ASP A 495 -12.65 0.23 -11.83
N PHE A 496 -11.87 -0.31 -12.77
CA PHE A 496 -10.46 -0.69 -12.55
C PHE A 496 -9.53 0.49 -12.24
N TYR A 497 -9.96 1.74 -12.47
CA TYR A 497 -9.21 2.94 -12.10
C TYR A 497 -9.64 3.53 -10.76
N GLY A 498 -10.61 2.91 -10.08
CA GLY A 498 -11.17 3.39 -8.83
C GLY A 498 -12.25 4.47 -8.99
N ASN A 499 -12.66 4.81 -10.22
CA ASN A 499 -13.75 5.78 -10.44
C ASN A 499 -15.08 5.19 -10.04
N GLU A 500 -15.94 6.00 -9.40
CA GLU A 500 -17.27 5.62 -8.96
C GLU A 500 -18.35 6.18 -9.90
N SER A 501 -19.36 5.36 -10.20
CA SER A 501 -20.50 5.75 -11.02
C SER A 501 -21.50 6.62 -10.25
N GLU A 502 -22.48 7.20 -10.96
CA GLU A 502 -23.71 7.70 -10.38
C GLU A 502 -24.45 6.54 -9.66
N ALA A 503 -25.23 6.89 -8.64
CA ALA A 503 -25.93 5.93 -7.81
C ALA A 503 -27.30 5.55 -8.40
N THR A 504 -27.64 4.27 -8.34
CA THR A 504 -28.99 3.76 -8.54
C THR A 504 -29.63 3.46 -7.18
N LEU A 505 -30.85 3.96 -6.95
CA LEU A 505 -31.61 3.66 -5.74
C LEU A 505 -32.32 2.32 -5.86
N VAL A 506 -32.23 1.51 -4.82
CA VAL A 506 -32.94 0.22 -4.67
C VAL A 506 -33.86 0.34 -3.47
N ASN A 507 -35.16 0.27 -3.72
CA ASN A 507 -36.18 0.37 -2.65
C ASN A 507 -36.60 -1.04 -2.20
N PHE A 508 -36.49 -1.30 -0.92
CA PHE A 508 -37.03 -2.49 -0.28
C PHE A 508 -38.37 -2.11 0.35
N THR A 509 -39.45 -2.42 -0.35
CA THR A 509 -40.82 -2.35 0.21
C THR A 509 -41.18 -3.75 0.71
N LEU A 510 -41.42 -3.88 2.02
CA LEU A 510 -42.00 -5.08 2.63
C LEU A 510 -43.49 -5.14 2.34
#